data_1e7a3944f2fedaf7c3f83fa1b268dcb2
#
_entry.id   1e7a3944f2fedaf7c3f83fa1b268dcb2
#
_cell.length_a   1.000
_cell.length_b   1.000
_cell.length_c   1.000
_cell.angle_alpha   90.00
_cell.angle_beta   90.00
_cell.angle_gamma   90.00
#
_symmetry.space_group_name_H-M   'P 1'
#
loop_
_entity.id
_entity.type
_entity.pdbx_description
1 polymer ?
#
loop_
_entity_poly.entity_id
_entity_poly.type
_entity_poly.pdbx_seq_one_letter_code
_entity_poly.pdbx_strand_id
1 'polypeptide(L)'
;RSIYSWDFVDGYTNNPNNEGFAKRNPLQALELVERLNPETPALFLLKDFNRFLSDLSISRKLRNISRILKLQPKTIIIIGSDLNIPKELQELITVLQFQLPLEDEISQELNRLIDSLNIKIEPELFESLTRACQGLSLERIRRVLAKIIATYKTIDENSISVLLSEKKQIISQTEILEYCSVNEKISNLGGL
;
A
#
# COMPACT_ATOMS: atom_id res chain seq x y z
N ARG A 1 4.62 1.96 -23.56
CA ARG A 1 5.26 0.89 -22.76
C ARG A 1 4.21 -0.16 -22.43
N SER A 2 4.51 -1.43 -22.72
CA SER A 2 3.64 -2.53 -22.32
C SER A 2 3.77 -2.79 -20.81
N ILE A 3 2.65 -2.98 -20.13
CA ILE A 3 2.61 -3.30 -18.70
C ILE A 3 2.13 -4.74 -18.55
N TYR A 4 2.93 -5.57 -17.93
CA TYR A 4 2.65 -6.96 -17.61
C TYR A 4 2.46 -7.07 -16.09
N SER A 5 1.28 -7.45 -15.64
CA SER A 5 0.98 -7.65 -14.22
C SER A 5 0.92 -9.13 -13.93
N TRP A 6 1.61 -9.58 -12.91
CA TRP A 6 1.64 -10.96 -12.45
C TRP A 6 1.25 -11.07 -10.98
N ASP A 7 0.49 -12.09 -10.67
CA ASP A 7 0.31 -12.60 -9.32
C ASP A 7 0.41 -14.13 -9.31
N PHE A 8 0.57 -14.70 -8.13
CA PHE A 8 0.80 -16.14 -7.98
C PHE A 8 -0.41 -16.99 -8.39
N VAL A 9 -1.63 -16.47 -8.21
CA VAL A 9 -2.86 -17.24 -8.45
C VAL A 9 -3.23 -17.26 -9.93
N ASP A 10 -3.21 -16.09 -10.57
CA ASP A 10 -3.73 -15.91 -11.92
C ASP A 10 -2.64 -15.87 -13.00
N GLY A 11 -1.35 -15.74 -12.60
CA GLY A 11 -0.25 -15.59 -13.52
C GLY A 11 -0.21 -14.20 -14.16
N TYR A 12 0.32 -14.09 -15.37
CA TYR A 12 0.37 -12.83 -16.09
C TYR A 12 -0.98 -12.44 -16.66
N THR A 13 -1.44 -11.25 -16.31
CA THR A 13 -2.52 -10.51 -16.97
C THR A 13 -1.93 -9.51 -17.95
N ASN A 14 -2.71 -9.11 -18.96
CA ASN A 14 -2.28 -8.20 -20.06
C ASN A 14 -1.15 -8.79 -20.93
N ASN A 15 -1.04 -10.10 -21.02
CA ASN A 15 -0.17 -10.76 -21.96
C ASN A 15 -1.00 -11.24 -23.16
N PRO A 16 -1.00 -10.51 -24.29
CA PRO A 16 -1.88 -10.80 -25.42
C PRO A 16 -1.65 -12.18 -26.06
N ASN A 17 -0.48 -12.76 -25.85
CA ASN A 17 -0.10 -14.03 -26.46
C ASN A 17 -0.29 -15.23 -25.54
N ASN A 18 -0.41 -15.01 -24.23
CA ASN A 18 -0.51 -16.12 -23.27
C ASN A 18 -1.03 -15.59 -21.91
N GLU A 19 -2.32 -15.35 -21.83
CA GLU A 19 -2.97 -14.97 -20.59
C GLU A 19 -2.85 -16.09 -19.55
N GLY A 20 -2.54 -15.75 -18.31
CA GLY A 20 -2.31 -16.72 -17.24
C GLY A 20 -0.95 -17.43 -17.31
N PHE A 21 -0.04 -16.99 -18.17
CA PHE A 21 1.33 -17.54 -18.19
C PHE A 21 2.01 -17.40 -16.82
N ALA A 22 2.78 -18.40 -16.43
CA ALA A 22 3.50 -18.51 -15.16
C ALA A 22 2.57 -18.57 -13.91
N LYS A 23 1.34 -19.04 -14.07
CA LYS A 23 0.44 -19.31 -12.96
C LYS A 23 1.09 -20.26 -11.96
N ARG A 24 1.13 -19.86 -10.68
CA ARG A 24 1.75 -20.61 -9.57
C ARG A 24 3.24 -20.94 -9.77
N ASN A 25 3.89 -20.24 -10.67
CA ASN A 25 5.30 -20.47 -10.97
C ASN A 25 6.09 -19.15 -11.03
N PRO A 26 6.65 -18.69 -9.89
CA PRO A 26 7.38 -17.44 -9.83
C PRO A 26 8.68 -17.45 -10.66
N LEU A 27 9.30 -18.63 -10.86
CA LEU A 27 10.48 -18.72 -11.70
C LEU A 27 10.14 -18.46 -13.17
N GLN A 28 9.06 -19.04 -13.68
CA GLN A 28 8.57 -18.76 -15.03
C GLN A 28 8.12 -17.30 -15.20
N ALA A 29 7.62 -16.68 -14.13
CA ALA A 29 7.29 -15.25 -14.18
C ALA A 29 8.53 -14.40 -14.50
N LEU A 30 9.66 -14.71 -13.93
CA LEU A 30 10.93 -14.05 -14.25
C LEU A 30 11.47 -14.41 -15.65
N GLU A 31 11.20 -15.62 -16.15
CA GLU A 31 11.62 -16.02 -17.48
C GLU A 31 10.96 -15.20 -18.59
N LEU A 32 9.75 -14.70 -18.41
CA LEU A 32 9.09 -13.85 -19.38
C LEU A 32 9.90 -12.56 -19.65
N VAL A 33 10.53 -12.02 -18.62
CA VAL A 33 11.36 -10.81 -18.75
C VAL A 33 12.51 -11.02 -19.75
N GLU A 34 13.10 -12.21 -19.74
CA GLU A 34 14.21 -12.59 -20.65
C GLU A 34 13.71 -12.93 -22.05
N ARG A 35 12.52 -13.58 -22.15
CA ARG A 35 11.95 -14.03 -23.43
C ARG A 35 11.48 -12.89 -24.33
N LEU A 36 11.08 -11.75 -23.74
CA LEU A 36 10.66 -10.61 -24.53
C LEU A 36 11.83 -9.98 -25.27
N ASN A 37 11.54 -9.50 -26.49
CA ASN A 37 12.54 -8.82 -27.32
C ASN A 37 13.31 -7.77 -26.49
N PRO A 38 14.65 -7.76 -26.53
CA PRO A 38 15.50 -6.84 -25.78
C PRO A 38 15.14 -5.36 -25.97
N GLU A 39 14.76 -4.96 -27.17
CA GLU A 39 14.46 -3.58 -27.53
C GLU A 39 13.04 -3.12 -27.13
N THR A 40 12.18 -4.05 -26.67
CA THR A 40 10.80 -3.71 -26.34
C THR A 40 10.72 -3.10 -24.93
N PRO A 41 10.27 -1.82 -24.82
CA PRO A 41 10.04 -1.20 -23.51
C PRO A 41 8.91 -1.90 -22.75
N ALA A 42 9.19 -2.43 -21.57
CA ALA A 42 8.23 -3.16 -20.78
C ALA A 42 8.36 -2.86 -19.27
N LEU A 43 7.22 -2.88 -18.59
CA LEU A 43 7.11 -2.79 -17.14
C LEU A 43 6.47 -4.07 -16.60
N PHE A 44 7.15 -4.74 -15.69
CA PHE A 44 6.66 -5.94 -15.03
C PHE A 44 6.27 -5.60 -13.59
N LEU A 45 4.98 -5.73 -13.27
CA LEU A 45 4.44 -5.56 -11.93
C LEU A 45 4.24 -6.93 -11.30
N LEU A 46 5.06 -7.28 -10.33
CA LEU A 46 5.02 -8.59 -9.65
C LEU A 46 4.42 -8.40 -8.25
N LYS A 47 3.15 -8.80 -8.09
CA LYS A 47 2.41 -8.65 -6.83
C LYS A 47 2.80 -9.76 -5.86
N ASP A 48 3.07 -9.40 -4.61
CA ASP A 48 3.46 -10.28 -3.50
C ASP A 48 4.70 -11.15 -3.79
N PHE A 49 5.49 -10.76 -4.79
CA PHE A 49 6.67 -11.51 -5.21
C PHE A 49 7.80 -11.49 -4.16
N ASN A 50 7.77 -10.53 -3.24
CA ASN A 50 8.68 -10.44 -2.09
C ASN A 50 8.73 -11.74 -1.28
N ARG A 51 7.63 -12.49 -1.21
CA ARG A 51 7.55 -13.78 -0.50
C ARG A 51 8.42 -14.89 -1.09
N PHE A 52 8.83 -14.76 -2.35
CA PHE A 52 9.67 -15.74 -3.06
C PHE A 52 11.16 -15.36 -3.09
N LEU A 53 11.54 -14.17 -2.63
CA LEU A 53 12.92 -13.67 -2.75
C LEU A 53 13.96 -14.52 -2.00
N SER A 54 13.53 -15.24 -0.95
CA SER A 54 14.39 -16.13 -0.16
C SER A 54 14.66 -17.49 -0.84
N ASP A 55 13.94 -17.82 -1.92
CA ASP A 55 14.22 -19.01 -2.72
C ASP A 55 15.52 -18.83 -3.50
N LEU A 56 16.41 -19.82 -3.43
CA LEU A 56 17.73 -19.77 -4.05
C LEU A 56 17.65 -19.60 -5.58
N SER A 57 16.71 -20.29 -6.23
CA SER A 57 16.52 -20.24 -7.69
C SER A 57 16.02 -18.86 -8.12
N ILE A 58 15.06 -18.29 -7.37
CA ILE A 58 14.49 -16.98 -7.61
C ILE A 58 15.54 -15.89 -7.39
N SER A 59 16.21 -15.91 -6.24
CA SER A 59 17.27 -14.96 -5.90
C SER A 59 18.36 -14.98 -6.97
N ARG A 60 18.82 -16.18 -7.38
CA ARG A 60 19.82 -16.32 -8.45
C ARG A 60 19.31 -15.81 -9.79
N LYS A 61 18.07 -16.11 -10.15
CA LYS A 61 17.43 -15.65 -11.39
C LYS A 61 17.36 -14.13 -11.45
N LEU A 62 16.94 -13.49 -10.38
CA LEU A 62 16.89 -12.02 -10.28
C LEU A 62 18.27 -11.38 -10.45
N ARG A 63 19.31 -11.96 -9.87
CA ARG A 63 20.69 -11.51 -10.05
C ARG A 63 21.16 -11.63 -11.50
N ASN A 64 20.74 -12.67 -12.21
CA ASN A 64 21.07 -12.82 -13.63
C ASN A 64 20.32 -11.77 -14.48
N ILE A 65 19.01 -11.63 -14.25
CA ILE A 65 18.15 -10.68 -14.96
C ILE A 65 18.60 -9.23 -14.71
N SER A 66 19.04 -8.88 -13.52
CA SER A 66 19.49 -7.52 -13.20
C SER A 66 20.64 -7.04 -14.11
N ARG A 67 21.49 -7.95 -14.58
CA ARG A 67 22.56 -7.63 -15.52
C ARG A 67 22.00 -7.29 -16.91
N ILE A 68 20.95 -8.01 -17.32
CA ILE A 68 20.27 -7.81 -18.60
C ILE A 68 19.49 -6.51 -18.57
N LEU A 69 18.77 -6.22 -17.49
CA LEU A 69 17.95 -5.02 -17.34
C LEU A 69 18.75 -3.70 -17.42
N LYS A 70 20.05 -3.74 -17.09
CA LYS A 70 20.91 -2.56 -17.25
C LYS A 70 21.08 -2.12 -18.69
N LEU A 71 20.86 -3.02 -19.64
CA LEU A 71 21.07 -2.81 -21.07
C LEU A 71 19.76 -2.77 -21.88
N GLN A 72 18.62 -3.01 -21.24
CA GLN A 72 17.32 -3.11 -21.89
C GLN A 72 16.31 -2.12 -21.29
N PRO A 73 15.36 -1.61 -22.08
CA PRO A 73 14.33 -0.67 -21.60
C PRO A 73 13.22 -1.38 -20.84
N LYS A 74 13.58 -2.27 -19.93
CA LYS A 74 12.68 -3.07 -19.10
C LYS A 74 12.87 -2.76 -17.64
N THR A 75 11.78 -2.78 -16.87
CA THR A 75 11.79 -2.54 -15.43
C THR A 75 10.92 -3.57 -14.72
N ILE A 76 11.42 -4.11 -13.60
CA ILE A 76 10.64 -4.95 -12.70
C ILE A 76 10.29 -4.12 -11.46
N ILE A 77 9.03 -4.13 -11.08
CA ILE A 77 8.51 -3.55 -9.83
C ILE A 77 7.89 -4.68 -9.03
N ILE A 78 8.40 -4.91 -7.84
CA ILE A 78 7.82 -5.85 -6.87
C ILE A 78 6.95 -5.05 -5.91
N ILE A 79 5.69 -5.45 -5.78
CA ILE A 79 4.73 -4.84 -4.86
C ILE A 79 4.48 -5.83 -3.74
N GLY A 80 4.69 -5.41 -2.50
CA GLY A 80 4.49 -6.26 -1.33
C GLY A 80 4.24 -5.45 -0.07
N SER A 81 3.66 -6.08 0.93
CA SER A 81 3.31 -5.46 2.21
C SER A 81 4.46 -5.42 3.22
N ASP A 82 5.46 -6.29 3.03
CA ASP A 82 6.62 -6.41 3.88
C ASP A 82 7.91 -6.45 3.06
N LEU A 83 9.03 -6.14 3.69
CA LEU A 83 10.34 -6.03 3.07
C LEU A 83 11.34 -6.96 3.79
N ASN A 84 11.29 -8.23 3.40
CA ASN A 84 12.37 -9.16 3.77
C ASN A 84 13.24 -9.43 2.54
N ILE A 85 14.21 -8.54 2.30
CA ILE A 85 15.13 -8.65 1.15
C ILE A 85 16.37 -9.40 1.58
N PRO A 86 16.67 -10.56 0.97
CA PRO A 86 17.94 -11.28 1.18
C PRO A 86 19.14 -10.38 0.94
N LYS A 87 20.21 -10.56 1.72
CA LYS A 87 21.42 -9.73 1.64
C LYS A 87 22.00 -9.64 0.23
N GLU A 88 21.97 -10.74 -0.50
CA GLU A 88 22.49 -10.84 -1.88
C GLU A 88 21.68 -10.06 -2.92
N LEU A 89 20.46 -9.59 -2.58
CA LEU A 89 19.62 -8.79 -3.45
C LEU A 89 19.56 -7.31 -3.04
N GLN A 90 20.05 -6.94 -1.86
CA GLN A 90 19.94 -5.57 -1.33
C GLN A 90 20.61 -4.54 -2.24
N GLU A 91 21.74 -4.86 -2.84
CA GLU A 91 22.45 -3.98 -3.79
C GLU A 91 21.75 -3.85 -5.16
N LEU A 92 20.78 -4.73 -5.45
CA LEU A 92 20.10 -4.78 -6.75
C LEU A 92 18.71 -4.16 -6.70
N ILE A 93 18.13 -4.04 -5.52
CA ILE A 93 16.73 -3.61 -5.32
C ILE A 93 16.72 -2.23 -4.67
N THR A 94 16.10 -1.28 -5.35
CA THR A 94 15.79 0.01 -4.75
C THR A 94 14.42 -0.07 -4.07
N VAL A 95 14.39 0.20 -2.78
CA VAL A 95 13.15 0.19 -1.99
C VAL A 95 12.49 1.55 -2.06
N LEU A 96 11.22 1.55 -2.45
CA LEU A 96 10.35 2.72 -2.40
C LEU A 96 9.25 2.45 -1.38
N GLN A 97 9.24 3.19 -0.30
CA GLN A 97 8.17 3.11 0.68
C GLN A 97 6.99 3.97 0.24
N PHE A 98 5.83 3.35 0.14
CA PHE A 98 4.59 4.07 -0.09
C PHE A 98 4.13 4.68 1.24
N GLN A 99 4.22 6.00 1.33
CA GLN A 99 3.88 6.71 2.56
C GLN A 99 2.37 6.79 2.77
N LEU A 100 1.96 6.92 4.02
CA LEU A 100 0.59 7.25 4.37
C LEU A 100 0.26 8.67 3.89
N PRO A 101 -1.02 8.97 3.62
CA PRO A 101 -1.42 10.27 3.10
C PRO A 101 -1.11 11.39 4.08
N LEU A 102 -0.68 12.53 3.54
CA LEU A 102 -0.49 13.77 4.26
C LEU A 102 -1.85 14.45 4.52
N GLU A 103 -1.86 15.46 5.38
CA GLU A 103 -3.08 16.19 5.77
C GLU A 103 -3.83 16.77 4.57
N ASP A 104 -3.12 17.33 3.60
CA ASP A 104 -3.71 17.88 2.37
C ASP A 104 -4.42 16.80 1.54
N GLU A 105 -3.81 15.62 1.40
CA GLU A 105 -4.40 14.51 0.66
C GLU A 105 -5.64 13.94 1.39
N ILE A 106 -5.57 13.89 2.73
CA ILE A 106 -6.72 13.51 3.56
C ILE A 106 -7.86 14.50 3.38
N SER A 107 -7.57 15.81 3.46
CA SER A 107 -8.57 16.88 3.31
C SER A 107 -9.23 16.84 1.94
N GLN A 108 -8.47 16.62 0.87
CA GLN A 108 -9.00 16.48 -0.48
C GLN A 108 -9.93 15.26 -0.60
N GLU A 109 -9.56 14.13 -0.01
CA GLU A 109 -10.39 12.93 -0.05
C GLU A 109 -11.66 13.09 0.78
N LEU A 110 -11.58 13.72 1.96
CA LEU A 110 -12.75 14.04 2.79
C LEU A 110 -13.71 14.94 2.06
N ASN A 111 -13.23 16.04 1.46
CA ASN A 111 -14.06 16.95 0.66
C ASN A 111 -14.77 16.21 -0.46
N ARG A 112 -14.02 15.39 -1.23
CA ARG A 112 -14.59 14.58 -2.31
C ARG A 112 -15.72 13.66 -1.84
N LEU A 113 -15.55 13.01 -0.69
CA LEU A 113 -16.58 12.12 -0.12
C LEU A 113 -17.79 12.91 0.37
N ILE A 114 -17.58 14.01 1.08
CA ILE A 114 -18.63 14.90 1.62
C ILE A 114 -19.47 15.48 0.48
N ASP A 115 -18.81 15.99 -0.56
CA ASP A 115 -19.48 16.56 -1.74
C ASP A 115 -20.30 15.49 -2.48
N SER A 116 -19.76 14.28 -2.63
CA SER A 116 -20.46 13.18 -3.32
C SER A 116 -21.74 12.74 -2.60
N LEU A 117 -21.82 12.99 -1.30
CA LEU A 117 -22.94 12.60 -0.43
C LEU A 117 -23.88 13.79 -0.10
N ASN A 118 -23.55 15.00 -0.58
CA ASN A 118 -24.28 16.24 -0.25
C ASN A 118 -24.43 16.47 1.27
N ILE A 119 -23.43 16.08 2.05
CA ILE A 119 -23.40 16.29 3.50
C ILE A 119 -22.77 17.66 3.78
N LYS A 120 -23.36 18.43 4.68
CA LYS A 120 -22.77 19.68 5.19
C LYS A 120 -22.10 19.39 6.52
N ILE A 121 -20.84 19.81 6.65
CA ILE A 121 -20.06 19.64 7.87
C ILE A 121 -19.52 21.02 8.27
N GLU A 122 -19.57 21.31 9.56
CA GLU A 122 -18.97 22.54 10.13
C GLU A 122 -17.45 22.50 10.01
N PRO A 123 -16.77 23.64 9.76
CA PRO A 123 -15.33 23.70 9.56
C PRO A 123 -14.51 23.08 10.70
N GLU A 124 -14.92 23.30 11.94
CA GLU A 124 -14.26 22.77 13.14
C GLU A 124 -14.31 21.23 13.20
N LEU A 125 -15.48 20.66 12.82
CA LEU A 125 -15.63 19.22 12.74
C LEU A 125 -14.81 18.63 11.60
N PHE A 126 -14.72 19.32 10.45
CA PHE A 126 -13.91 18.91 9.31
C PHE A 126 -12.42 18.82 9.68
N GLU A 127 -11.88 19.85 10.35
CA GLU A 127 -10.50 19.82 10.84
C GLU A 127 -10.25 18.67 11.82
N SER A 128 -11.16 18.47 12.76
CA SER A 128 -11.08 17.39 13.75
C SER A 128 -11.12 16.01 13.10
N LEU A 129 -11.95 15.81 12.06
CA LEU A 129 -11.98 14.59 11.25
C LEU A 129 -10.68 14.39 10.48
N THR A 130 -10.15 15.44 9.86
CA THR A 130 -8.87 15.37 9.13
C THR A 130 -7.74 14.89 10.04
N ARG A 131 -7.63 15.48 11.23
CA ARG A 131 -6.65 15.04 12.24
C ARG A 131 -6.89 13.61 12.72
N ALA A 132 -8.15 13.22 12.93
CA ALA A 132 -8.48 11.85 13.30
C ALA A 132 -8.11 10.82 12.23
N CYS A 133 -8.17 11.19 10.95
CA CYS A 133 -7.78 10.34 9.82
C CYS A 133 -6.26 10.19 9.63
N GLN A 134 -5.44 11.06 10.19
CA GLN A 134 -3.98 10.96 10.07
C GLN A 134 -3.47 9.59 10.56
N GLY A 135 -2.53 9.00 9.82
CA GLY A 135 -2.00 7.66 10.11
C GLY A 135 -2.86 6.50 9.58
N LEU A 136 -3.94 6.78 8.87
CA LEU A 136 -4.72 5.81 8.12
C LEU A 136 -4.42 5.91 6.62
N SER A 137 -4.50 4.79 5.88
CA SER A 137 -4.48 4.83 4.41
C SER A 137 -5.79 5.41 3.88
N LEU A 138 -5.77 6.03 2.68
CA LEU A 138 -6.98 6.57 2.04
C LEU A 138 -8.08 5.52 1.91
N GLU A 139 -7.72 4.28 1.57
CA GLU A 139 -8.68 3.17 1.46
C GLU A 139 -9.36 2.87 2.80
N ARG A 140 -8.62 2.95 3.89
CA ARG A 140 -9.17 2.73 5.22
C ARG A 140 -10.06 3.90 5.67
N ILE A 141 -9.67 5.12 5.36
CA ILE A 141 -10.50 6.32 5.58
C ILE A 141 -11.84 6.16 4.87
N ARG A 142 -11.84 5.80 3.58
CA ARG A 142 -13.07 5.55 2.82
C ARG A 142 -13.95 4.50 3.46
N ARG A 143 -13.37 3.38 3.88
CA ARG A 143 -14.10 2.27 4.50
C ARG A 143 -14.74 2.66 5.82
N VAL A 144 -14.00 3.36 6.68
CA VAL A 144 -14.53 3.79 7.99
C VAL A 144 -15.63 4.82 7.82
N LEU A 145 -15.44 5.81 6.94
CA LEU A 145 -16.46 6.80 6.66
C LEU A 145 -17.71 6.19 6.02
N ALA A 146 -17.55 5.26 5.08
CA ALA A 146 -18.68 4.53 4.51
C ALA A 146 -19.46 3.76 5.59
N LYS A 147 -18.78 3.13 6.54
CA LYS A 147 -19.39 2.46 7.69
C LYS A 147 -20.16 3.45 8.58
N ILE A 148 -19.56 4.59 8.91
CA ILE A 148 -20.19 5.65 9.71
C ILE A 148 -21.48 6.11 9.04
N ILE A 149 -21.40 6.47 7.76
CA ILE A 149 -22.54 6.97 6.99
C ILE A 149 -23.64 5.92 6.85
N ALA A 150 -23.28 4.65 6.60
CA ALA A 150 -24.25 3.57 6.53
C ALA A 150 -25.00 3.35 7.84
N THR A 151 -24.30 3.54 8.98
CA THR A 151 -24.84 3.30 10.32
C THR A 151 -25.61 4.50 10.86
N TYR A 152 -25.04 5.70 10.77
CA TYR A 152 -25.56 6.89 11.43
C TYR A 152 -26.23 7.88 10.46
N LYS A 153 -26.04 7.71 9.14
CA LYS A 153 -26.54 8.58 8.05
C LYS A 153 -26.06 10.03 8.12
N THR A 154 -25.14 10.32 9.01
CA THR A 154 -24.53 11.63 9.20
C THR A 154 -23.08 11.48 9.63
N ILE A 155 -22.34 12.58 9.53
CA ILE A 155 -20.99 12.72 10.10
C ILE A 155 -21.09 13.77 11.20
N ASP A 156 -20.78 13.37 12.42
CA ASP A 156 -20.85 14.18 13.63
C ASP A 156 -19.61 13.95 14.53
N GLU A 157 -19.58 14.50 15.72
CA GLU A 157 -18.52 14.32 16.69
C GLU A 157 -18.31 12.85 17.09
N ASN A 158 -19.37 12.03 17.07
CA ASN A 158 -19.26 10.59 17.37
C ASN A 158 -18.43 9.87 16.30
N SER A 159 -18.41 10.39 15.09
CA SER A 159 -17.61 9.87 13.98
C SER A 159 -16.12 9.89 14.29
N ILE A 160 -15.66 10.87 15.06
CA ILE A 160 -14.25 10.97 15.50
C ILE A 160 -13.92 9.80 16.43
N SER A 161 -14.80 9.46 17.36
CA SER A 161 -14.58 8.33 18.30
C SER A 161 -14.54 6.99 17.57
N VAL A 162 -15.33 6.81 16.51
CA VAL A 162 -15.28 5.62 15.65
C VAL A 162 -13.96 5.54 14.90
N LEU A 163 -13.50 6.65 14.31
CA LEU A 163 -12.17 6.71 13.64
C LEU A 163 -11.02 6.38 14.61
N LEU A 164 -11.05 6.94 15.82
CA LEU A 164 -10.04 6.65 16.83
C LEU A 164 -10.07 5.19 17.29
N SER A 165 -11.25 4.58 17.40
CA SER A 165 -11.38 3.15 17.72
C SER A 165 -10.79 2.24 16.63
N GLU A 166 -11.00 2.58 15.37
CA GLU A 166 -10.37 1.88 14.23
C GLU A 166 -8.85 2.02 14.27
N LYS A 167 -8.32 3.22 14.55
CA LYS A 167 -6.87 3.41 14.75
C LYS A 167 -6.31 2.53 15.86
N LYS A 168 -6.98 2.50 17.00
CA LYS A 168 -6.59 1.65 18.13
C LYS A 168 -6.54 0.18 17.73
N GLN A 169 -7.54 -0.29 16.98
CA GLN A 169 -7.57 -1.66 16.49
C GLN A 169 -6.41 -1.98 15.55
N ILE A 170 -6.02 -1.04 14.69
CA ILE A 170 -4.87 -1.22 13.78
C ILE A 170 -3.58 -1.34 14.57
N ILE A 171 -3.37 -0.43 15.52
CA ILE A 171 -2.16 -0.39 16.33
C ILE A 171 -2.03 -1.65 17.16
N SER A 172 -3.15 -2.16 17.71
CA SER A 172 -3.16 -3.43 18.48
C SER A 172 -2.90 -4.68 17.61
N GLN A 173 -3.15 -4.61 16.31
CA GLN A 173 -2.83 -5.68 15.37
C GLN A 173 -1.36 -5.69 14.94
N THR A 174 -0.65 -4.56 15.08
CA THR A 174 0.79 -4.51 14.94
C THR A 174 1.42 -4.79 16.29
N GLU A 175 1.92 -5.99 16.50
CA GLU A 175 2.49 -6.49 17.78
C GLU A 175 3.63 -5.63 18.40
N ILE A 176 3.94 -4.48 17.82
CA ILE A 176 5.12 -3.65 18.13
C ILE A 176 4.75 -2.33 18.83
N LEU A 177 3.48 -1.88 18.77
CA LEU A 177 3.09 -0.57 19.29
C LEU A 177 1.88 -0.67 20.22
N GLU A 178 2.00 -0.12 21.43
CA GLU A 178 0.87 0.13 22.31
C GLU A 178 0.26 1.50 22.05
N TYR A 179 -1.06 1.54 21.94
CA TYR A 179 -1.81 2.80 21.83
C TYR A 179 -1.97 3.45 23.21
N CYS A 180 -1.24 4.53 23.46
CA CYS A 180 -1.45 5.35 24.66
C CYS A 180 -2.45 6.47 24.35
N SER A 181 -3.66 6.39 24.88
CA SER A 181 -4.56 7.54 24.90
C SER A 181 -4.13 8.47 26.03
N VAL A 182 -3.48 9.57 25.68
CA VAL A 182 -3.16 10.60 26.68
C VAL A 182 -4.43 11.39 26.98
N ASN A 183 -5.11 11.00 28.05
CA ASN A 183 -6.22 11.77 28.65
C ASN A 183 -5.72 12.75 29.73
N GLU A 184 -4.42 12.99 29.80
CA GLU A 184 -3.86 13.91 30.79
C GLU A 184 -3.90 15.35 30.31
N LYS A 185 -4.71 16.16 30.97
CA LYS A 185 -4.67 17.61 30.84
C LYS A 185 -3.36 18.10 31.44
N ILE A 186 -2.69 19.01 30.76
CA ILE A 186 -1.43 19.70 31.21
C ILE A 186 -1.56 20.26 32.64
N SER A 187 -2.78 20.48 33.15
CA SER A 187 -3.08 20.89 34.54
C SER A 187 -2.71 19.85 35.60
N ASN A 188 -2.38 18.62 35.25
CA ASN A 188 -1.98 17.58 36.20
C ASN A 188 -0.47 17.42 36.36
N LEU A 189 0.33 18.22 35.69
CA LEU A 189 1.76 18.39 35.95
C LEU A 189 1.95 19.40 37.09
N GLY A 190 1.51 19.04 38.29
CA GLY A 190 1.81 19.73 39.52
C GLY A 190 3.00 19.09 40.19
N GLY A 191 4.06 19.85 40.33
CA GLY A 191 5.14 19.44 41.20
C GLY A 191 6.51 20.04 40.85
N LEU A 192 6.76 21.22 41.26
CA LEU A 192 7.97 21.62 42.04
C LEU A 192 7.69 22.94 42.67
#